data_408a5a99376e3e11ff1354a502c76ab6
#
_entry.id   408a5a99376e3e11ff1354a502c76ab6
#
_cell.length_a   1.000
_cell.length_b   1.000
_cell.length_c   1.000
_cell.angle_alpha   90.00
_cell.angle_beta   90.00
_cell.angle_gamma   90.00
#
_symmetry.space_group_name_H-M   'P 1'
#
loop_
_entity.id
_entity.type
_entity.pdbx_description
1 polymer ?
#
loop_
_entity_poly.entity_id
_entity_poly.type
_entity_poly.pdbx_seq_one_letter_code
_entity_poly.pdbx_strand_id
1 'polypeptide(L)'
;YQIPFTMKEQLPNLFRHWISRNLMAYLEMAAGDRNRKTFLEIMNRPNRYIARDALTSAAVSFDALQEFYKDKDWMCDRITTLETHLRILSTLAPYAAVNFIRKGMGYEQYLMEYAQYRKIRPEELLEVLDRIQESTKGMKTLEEWQAYIEDYTKKLAEQAKKQEKKREGIVVSTLHAVKGLEYDKVYIMNVNEG
;
A
#
# COMPACT_ATOMS: atom_id res chain seq x y z
N TYR A 1 1.21 -26.38 22.38
CA TYR A 1 2.53 -26.17 22.97
C TYR A 1 2.92 -24.72 22.78
N GLN A 2 3.10 -23.97 23.90
CA GLN A 2 3.63 -22.62 23.87
C GLN A 2 5.15 -22.67 23.92
N ILE A 3 5.79 -22.72 22.76
CA ILE A 3 7.25 -22.69 22.68
C ILE A 3 7.66 -21.21 22.64
N PRO A 4 8.46 -20.71 23.61
CA PRO A 4 8.94 -19.35 23.58
C PRO A 4 9.88 -19.14 22.40
N PHE A 5 9.68 -18.08 21.65
CA PHE A 5 10.55 -17.71 20.54
C PHE A 5 10.85 -16.22 20.52
N THR A 6 11.95 -15.86 19.92
CA THR A 6 12.37 -14.48 19.68
C THR A 6 12.62 -14.27 18.19
N MET A 7 12.07 -13.24 17.61
CA MET A 7 12.36 -12.86 16.22
C MET A 7 13.48 -11.82 16.19
N LYS A 8 14.51 -12.05 15.38
CA LYS A 8 15.60 -11.08 15.19
C LYS A 8 15.20 -9.89 14.33
N GLU A 9 14.30 -10.10 13.39
CA GLU A 9 13.80 -9.05 12.51
C GLU A 9 12.39 -8.65 12.92
N GLN A 10 12.14 -7.34 12.86
CA GLN A 10 10.79 -6.84 13.03
C GLN A 10 9.97 -7.18 11.79
N LEU A 11 8.75 -7.69 11.99
CA LEU A 11 7.82 -7.89 10.90
C LEU A 11 7.58 -6.56 10.17
N PRO A 12 7.74 -6.53 8.85
CA PRO A 12 7.49 -5.29 8.10
C PRO A 12 6.02 -4.88 8.27
N ASN A 13 5.81 -3.61 8.59
CA ASN A 13 4.46 -3.08 8.70
C ASN A 13 3.85 -2.98 7.30
N LEU A 14 2.84 -3.79 7.01
CA LEU A 14 2.10 -3.83 5.75
C LEU A 14 1.61 -2.44 5.33
N PHE A 15 1.15 -1.63 6.29
CA PHE A 15 0.57 -0.31 6.03
C PHE A 15 1.62 0.80 5.81
N ARG A 16 2.90 0.51 5.99
CA ARG A 16 4.01 1.38 5.56
C ARG A 16 4.45 1.11 4.13
N HIS A 17 3.97 0.03 3.52
CA HIS A 17 4.27 -0.26 2.13
C HIS A 17 3.68 0.81 1.19
N TRP A 18 4.39 1.13 0.09
CA TRP A 18 3.96 2.19 -0.83
C TRP A 18 2.61 1.90 -1.50
N ILE A 19 2.25 0.62 -1.73
CA ILE A 19 0.93 0.22 -2.23
C ILE A 19 -0.16 0.64 -1.25
N SER A 20 0.03 0.40 0.06
CA SER A 20 -0.92 0.81 1.07
C SER A 20 -1.12 2.33 1.09
N ARG A 21 -0.03 3.10 0.98
CA ARG A 21 -0.10 4.56 0.90
C ARG A 21 -0.88 5.04 -0.32
N ASN A 22 -0.70 4.37 -1.48
CA ASN A 22 -1.46 4.73 -2.68
C ASN A 22 -2.96 4.46 -2.51
N LEU A 23 -3.32 3.29 -1.97
CA LEU A 23 -4.73 2.96 -1.73
C LEU A 23 -5.37 3.93 -0.73
N MET A 24 -4.67 4.25 0.36
CA MET A 24 -5.14 5.25 1.32
C MET A 24 -5.32 6.62 0.67
N ALA A 25 -4.34 7.08 -0.11
CA ALA A 25 -4.42 8.35 -0.81
C ALA A 25 -5.60 8.43 -1.79
N TYR A 26 -5.95 7.32 -2.47
CA TYR A 26 -7.17 7.25 -3.28
C TYR A 26 -8.43 7.46 -2.45
N LEU A 27 -8.53 6.82 -1.29
CA LEU A 27 -9.69 6.92 -0.41
C LEU A 27 -9.78 8.30 0.26
N GLU A 28 -8.66 8.88 0.67
CA GLU A 28 -8.59 10.25 1.20
C GLU A 28 -9.03 11.27 0.16
N MET A 29 -8.55 11.16 -1.07
CA MET A 29 -8.99 12.01 -2.19
C MET A 29 -10.49 11.82 -2.49
N ALA A 30 -11.00 10.60 -2.43
CA ALA A 30 -12.42 10.32 -2.59
C ALA A 30 -13.27 10.90 -1.45
N ALA A 31 -12.73 10.93 -0.23
CA ALA A 31 -13.36 11.57 0.95
C ALA A 31 -13.29 13.11 0.92
N GLY A 32 -12.65 13.71 -0.10
CA GLY A 32 -12.60 15.17 -0.27
C GLY A 32 -11.25 15.82 0.05
N ASP A 33 -10.22 15.05 0.42
CA ASP A 33 -8.87 15.61 0.51
C ASP A 33 -8.43 16.13 -0.86
N ARG A 34 -7.87 17.34 -0.86
CA ARG A 34 -7.33 17.99 -2.06
C ARG A 34 -5.87 18.36 -1.88
N ASN A 35 -5.20 17.78 -0.89
CA ASN A 35 -3.80 18.08 -0.64
C ASN A 35 -2.92 17.60 -1.80
N ARG A 36 -2.03 18.48 -2.28
CA ARG A 36 -1.08 18.16 -3.35
C ARG A 36 -0.21 16.93 -3.03
N LYS A 37 0.17 16.71 -1.76
CA LYS A 37 0.98 15.55 -1.37
C LYS A 37 0.21 14.25 -1.56
N THR A 38 -1.05 14.21 -1.15
CA THR A 38 -1.94 13.05 -1.33
C THR A 38 -2.13 12.76 -2.81
N PHE A 39 -2.40 13.79 -3.62
CA PHE A 39 -2.57 13.63 -5.06
C PHE A 39 -1.32 13.10 -5.76
N LEU A 40 -0.12 13.54 -5.39
CA LEU A 40 1.15 13.05 -5.93
C LEU A 40 1.36 11.54 -5.73
N GLU A 41 0.75 10.94 -4.71
CA GLU A 41 0.80 9.49 -4.49
C GLU A 41 0.01 8.71 -5.54
N ILE A 42 -1.01 9.30 -6.15
CA ILE A 42 -1.95 8.60 -7.04
C ILE A 42 -2.00 9.14 -8.47
N MET A 43 -1.58 10.38 -8.74
CA MET A 43 -1.83 11.05 -10.02
C MET A 43 -1.40 10.24 -11.25
N ASN A 44 -0.32 9.48 -11.13
CA ASN A 44 0.23 8.62 -12.19
C ASN A 44 0.38 7.14 -11.74
N ARG A 45 -0.54 6.63 -10.93
CA ARG A 45 -0.56 5.24 -10.47
C ARG A 45 -1.99 4.68 -10.47
N PRO A 46 -2.53 4.20 -11.61
CA PRO A 46 -1.91 3.98 -12.93
C PRO A 46 -1.46 5.25 -13.65
N ASN A 47 -0.61 5.05 -14.66
CA ASN A 47 -0.01 6.15 -15.40
C ASN A 47 -1.07 6.97 -16.19
N ARG A 48 -1.16 8.27 -15.87
CA ARG A 48 -2.06 9.22 -16.54
C ARG A 48 -1.32 10.34 -17.25
N TYR A 49 0.02 10.38 -17.13
CA TYR A 49 0.88 11.41 -17.73
C TYR A 49 0.60 12.83 -17.23
N ILE A 50 0.07 12.97 -16.01
CA ILE A 50 -0.12 14.28 -15.39
C ILE A 50 1.25 14.81 -14.98
N ALA A 51 1.63 15.97 -15.51
CA ALA A 51 2.88 16.64 -15.17
C ALA A 51 2.80 17.32 -13.79
N ARG A 52 3.92 17.36 -13.07
CA ARG A 52 3.98 18.05 -11.77
C ARG A 52 3.74 19.56 -11.90
N ASP A 53 4.10 20.13 -13.03
CA ASP A 53 3.95 21.56 -13.32
C ASP A 53 2.48 21.99 -13.47
N ALA A 54 1.57 21.03 -13.72
CA ALA A 54 0.13 21.26 -13.69
C ALA A 54 -0.40 21.51 -12.26
N LEU A 55 0.39 21.21 -11.23
CA LEU A 55 0.04 21.37 -9.81
C LEU A 55 0.67 22.65 -9.26
N THR A 56 0.09 23.77 -9.53
CA THR A 56 0.62 25.09 -9.13
C THR A 56 0.30 25.50 -7.70
N SER A 57 -0.67 24.83 -7.05
CA SER A 57 -1.16 25.15 -5.72
C SER A 57 -0.94 24.01 -4.72
N ALA A 58 -1.01 24.30 -3.43
CA ALA A 58 -0.99 23.32 -2.35
C ALA A 58 -2.26 22.45 -2.33
N ALA A 59 -3.38 22.99 -2.80
CA ALA A 59 -4.64 22.29 -3.01
C ALA A 59 -4.82 21.98 -4.51
N VAL A 60 -5.19 20.75 -4.83
CA VAL A 60 -5.45 20.30 -6.20
C VAL A 60 -6.87 20.66 -6.60
N SER A 61 -7.01 21.35 -7.75
CA SER A 61 -8.27 21.61 -8.41
C SER A 61 -8.33 20.84 -9.73
N PHE A 62 -9.40 20.09 -9.95
CA PHE A 62 -9.61 19.37 -11.20
C PHE A 62 -9.91 20.36 -12.35
N ASP A 63 -10.62 21.46 -12.06
CA ASP A 63 -10.86 22.53 -13.05
C ASP A 63 -9.54 23.18 -13.49
N ALA A 64 -8.62 23.44 -12.57
CA ALA A 64 -7.30 23.98 -12.91
C ALA A 64 -6.46 22.99 -13.74
N LEU A 65 -6.57 21.68 -13.47
CA LEU A 65 -5.95 20.65 -14.30
C LEU A 65 -6.55 20.60 -15.71
N GLN A 66 -7.87 20.69 -15.82
CA GLN A 66 -8.57 20.78 -17.11
C GLN A 66 -8.11 22.01 -17.91
N GLU A 67 -8.05 23.18 -17.29
CA GLU A 67 -7.59 24.40 -17.94
C GLU A 67 -6.12 24.30 -18.37
N PHE A 68 -5.25 23.70 -17.55
CA PHE A 68 -3.84 23.48 -17.90
C PHE A 68 -3.67 22.60 -19.15
N TYR A 69 -4.56 21.63 -19.33
CA TYR A 69 -4.52 20.69 -20.45
C TYR A 69 -5.57 20.95 -21.54
N LYS A 70 -6.20 22.11 -21.57
CA LYS A 70 -7.33 22.43 -22.47
C LYS A 70 -7.08 22.15 -23.96
N ASP A 71 -5.81 22.25 -24.40
CA ASP A 71 -5.42 21.98 -25.77
C ASP A 71 -5.11 20.50 -26.04
N LYS A 72 -5.37 19.60 -25.08
CA LYS A 72 -5.10 18.16 -25.13
C LYS A 72 -6.30 17.35 -24.65
N ASP A 73 -7.27 17.14 -25.52
CA ASP A 73 -8.53 16.46 -25.21
C ASP A 73 -8.31 15.12 -24.46
N TRP A 74 -7.36 14.31 -24.92
CA TRP A 74 -7.04 13.05 -24.30
C TRP A 74 -6.54 13.17 -22.85
N MET A 75 -5.93 14.28 -22.46
CA MET A 75 -5.56 14.55 -21.07
C MET A 75 -6.76 14.98 -20.25
N CYS A 76 -7.62 15.84 -20.83
CA CYS A 76 -8.87 16.25 -20.21
C CYS A 76 -9.75 15.03 -19.91
N ASP A 77 -9.87 14.09 -20.85
CA ASP A 77 -10.61 12.83 -20.66
C ASP A 77 -10.06 11.99 -19.50
N ARG A 78 -8.74 11.89 -19.37
CA ARG A 78 -8.10 11.16 -18.25
C ARG A 78 -8.33 11.81 -16.91
N ILE A 79 -8.33 13.15 -16.86
CA ILE A 79 -8.61 13.93 -15.65
C ILE A 79 -10.07 13.74 -15.25
N THR A 80 -11.00 13.86 -16.20
CA THR A 80 -12.44 13.61 -15.99
C THR A 80 -12.70 12.18 -15.51
N THR A 81 -12.01 11.20 -16.10
CA THR A 81 -12.09 9.80 -15.69
C THR A 81 -11.62 9.63 -14.25
N LEU A 82 -10.49 10.23 -13.87
CA LEU A 82 -9.99 10.17 -12.50
C LEU A 82 -10.98 10.79 -11.51
N GLU A 83 -11.50 11.98 -11.81
CA GLU A 83 -12.49 12.65 -10.97
C GLU A 83 -13.76 11.82 -10.80
N THR A 84 -14.25 11.21 -11.90
CA THR A 84 -15.40 10.30 -11.87
C THR A 84 -15.12 9.07 -11.01
N HIS A 85 -13.92 8.47 -11.12
CA HIS A 85 -13.52 7.35 -10.29
C HIS A 85 -13.46 7.71 -8.80
N LEU A 86 -12.93 8.90 -8.44
CA LEU A 86 -12.92 9.36 -7.05
C LEU A 86 -14.35 9.55 -6.51
N ARG A 87 -15.27 10.05 -7.34
CA ARG A 87 -16.69 10.17 -6.97
C ARG A 87 -17.35 8.81 -6.77
N ILE A 88 -17.03 7.80 -7.59
CA ILE A 88 -17.52 6.43 -7.37
C ILE A 88 -16.94 5.88 -6.05
N LEU A 89 -15.63 6.03 -5.82
CA LEU A 89 -14.97 5.57 -4.60
C LEU A 89 -15.61 6.12 -3.33
N SER A 90 -16.05 7.39 -3.33
CA SER A 90 -16.67 8.02 -2.17
C SER A 90 -18.01 7.38 -1.74
N THR A 91 -18.60 6.56 -2.60
CA THR A 91 -19.88 5.86 -2.32
C THR A 91 -19.68 4.41 -1.88
N LEU A 92 -18.44 3.90 -1.92
CA LEU A 92 -18.14 2.48 -1.68
C LEU A 92 -17.59 2.26 -0.27
N ALA A 93 -17.96 1.13 0.35
CA ALA A 93 -17.30 0.64 1.55
C ALA A 93 -15.83 0.25 1.24
N PRO A 94 -14.91 0.29 2.21
CA PRO A 94 -13.47 0.12 1.98
C PRO A 94 -13.09 -1.11 1.15
N TYR A 95 -13.68 -2.28 1.40
CA TYR A 95 -13.40 -3.48 0.61
C TYR A 95 -13.78 -3.33 -0.87
N ALA A 96 -14.97 -2.82 -1.14
CA ALA A 96 -15.45 -2.58 -2.50
C ALA A 96 -14.63 -1.47 -3.18
N ALA A 97 -14.25 -0.43 -2.44
CA ALA A 97 -13.43 0.67 -2.93
C ALA A 97 -12.03 0.17 -3.33
N VAL A 98 -11.36 -0.62 -2.50
CA VAL A 98 -10.06 -1.23 -2.83
C VAL A 98 -10.20 -2.15 -4.06
N ASN A 99 -11.25 -2.95 -4.14
CA ASN A 99 -11.51 -3.78 -5.31
C ASN A 99 -11.73 -2.95 -6.58
N PHE A 100 -12.42 -1.81 -6.49
CA PHE A 100 -12.63 -0.90 -7.62
C PHE A 100 -11.31 -0.24 -8.05
N ILE A 101 -10.47 0.22 -7.11
CA ILE A 101 -9.13 0.72 -7.44
C ILE A 101 -8.32 -0.36 -8.16
N ARG A 102 -8.34 -1.57 -7.63
CA ARG A 102 -7.62 -2.73 -8.17
C ARG A 102 -8.01 -3.06 -9.60
N LYS A 103 -9.30 -3.29 -9.84
CA LYS A 103 -9.85 -3.80 -11.11
C LYS A 103 -10.41 -2.69 -12.01
N GLY A 104 -11.26 -1.83 -11.45
CA GLY A 104 -11.96 -0.78 -12.21
C GLY A 104 -11.06 0.36 -12.65
N MET A 105 -10.07 0.73 -11.83
CA MET A 105 -9.12 1.79 -12.17
C MET A 105 -7.82 1.26 -12.79
N GLY A 106 -7.65 -0.07 -12.90
CA GLY A 106 -6.47 -0.69 -13.52
C GLY A 106 -5.21 -0.68 -12.66
N TYR A 107 -5.33 -0.54 -11.33
CA TYR A 107 -4.16 -0.46 -10.45
C TYR A 107 -3.39 -1.79 -10.38
N GLU A 108 -4.07 -2.94 -10.46
CA GLU A 108 -3.44 -4.26 -10.50
C GLU A 108 -2.58 -4.42 -11.76
N GLN A 109 -3.11 -4.00 -12.91
CA GLN A 109 -2.35 -4.00 -14.16
C GLN A 109 -1.10 -3.11 -14.07
N TYR A 110 -1.25 -1.92 -13.48
CA TYR A 110 -0.12 -1.04 -13.21
C TYR A 110 0.95 -1.70 -12.33
N LEU A 111 0.56 -2.47 -11.31
CA LEU A 111 1.53 -3.19 -10.46
C LEU A 111 2.29 -4.26 -11.25
N MET A 112 1.62 -4.98 -12.14
CA MET A 112 2.27 -5.97 -13.02
C MET A 112 3.28 -5.32 -13.97
N GLU A 113 2.91 -4.21 -14.60
CA GLU A 113 3.80 -3.44 -15.48
C GLU A 113 4.99 -2.85 -14.68
N TYR A 114 4.74 -2.34 -13.50
CA TYR A 114 5.78 -1.85 -12.61
C TYR A 114 6.76 -2.95 -12.19
N ALA A 115 6.25 -4.13 -11.84
CA ALA A 115 7.06 -5.29 -11.48
C ALA A 115 7.96 -5.73 -12.63
N GLN A 116 7.42 -5.81 -13.84
CA GLN A 116 8.16 -6.13 -15.06
C GLN A 116 9.29 -5.10 -15.32
N TYR A 117 8.98 -3.81 -15.22
CA TYR A 117 9.97 -2.74 -15.39
C TYR A 117 11.08 -2.83 -14.34
N ARG A 118 10.74 -3.12 -13.09
CA ARG A 118 11.68 -3.21 -11.96
C ARG A 118 12.37 -4.57 -11.86
N LYS A 119 12.01 -5.55 -12.70
CA LYS A 119 12.52 -6.93 -12.69
C LYS A 119 12.33 -7.60 -11.32
N ILE A 120 11.16 -7.40 -10.71
CA ILE A 120 10.72 -8.09 -9.50
C ILE A 120 9.53 -8.97 -9.84
N ARG A 121 9.26 -9.97 -9.00
CA ARG A 121 8.14 -10.88 -9.23
C ARG A 121 6.80 -10.17 -9.01
N PRO A 122 5.87 -10.18 -9.98
CA PRO A 122 4.56 -9.54 -9.82
C PRO A 122 3.79 -10.07 -8.62
N GLU A 123 3.94 -11.35 -8.31
CA GLU A 123 3.26 -12.05 -7.21
C GLU A 123 3.55 -11.38 -5.86
N GLU A 124 4.76 -10.86 -5.66
CA GLU A 124 5.15 -10.18 -4.41
C GLU A 124 4.32 -8.91 -4.18
N LEU A 125 4.06 -8.13 -5.24
CA LEU A 125 3.23 -6.93 -5.14
C LEU A 125 1.74 -7.25 -5.03
N LEU A 126 1.30 -8.29 -5.73
CA LEU A 126 -0.09 -8.74 -5.70
C LEU A 126 -0.43 -9.33 -4.32
N GLU A 127 0.48 -10.09 -3.69
CA GLU A 127 0.30 -10.58 -2.32
C GLU A 127 0.13 -9.42 -1.33
N VAL A 128 0.94 -8.37 -1.46
CA VAL A 128 0.78 -7.16 -0.63
C VAL A 128 -0.60 -6.54 -0.84
N LEU A 129 -1.03 -6.41 -2.10
CA LEU A 129 -2.33 -5.86 -2.45
C LEU A 129 -3.48 -6.71 -1.89
N ASP A 130 -3.38 -8.05 -2.00
CA ASP A 130 -4.35 -9.00 -1.45
C ASP A 130 -4.48 -8.85 0.06
N ARG A 131 -3.37 -8.79 0.78
CA ARG A 131 -3.35 -8.61 2.25
C ARG A 131 -3.95 -7.28 2.67
N ILE A 132 -3.70 -6.19 1.92
CA ILE A 132 -4.30 -4.90 2.20
C ILE A 132 -5.82 -4.97 1.98
N GLN A 133 -6.28 -5.55 0.87
CA GLN A 133 -7.70 -5.72 0.57
C GLN A 133 -8.40 -6.57 1.64
N GLU A 134 -7.80 -7.69 2.06
CA GLU A 134 -8.32 -8.51 3.14
C GLU A 134 -8.47 -7.74 4.46
N SER A 135 -7.54 -6.83 4.77
CA SER A 135 -7.62 -6.00 5.98
C SER A 135 -8.82 -5.05 6.03
N THR A 136 -9.47 -4.81 4.89
CA THR A 136 -10.66 -3.95 4.79
C THR A 136 -11.98 -4.73 4.92
N LYS A 137 -11.94 -6.08 5.02
CA LYS A 137 -13.14 -6.90 5.17
C LYS A 137 -13.91 -6.55 6.44
N GLY A 138 -15.22 -6.40 6.27
CA GLY A 138 -16.14 -6.09 7.38
C GLY A 138 -16.14 -4.64 7.81
N MET A 139 -15.27 -3.79 7.28
CA MET A 139 -15.24 -2.37 7.55
C MET A 139 -16.26 -1.62 6.71
N LYS A 140 -16.95 -0.69 7.34
CA LYS A 140 -18.04 0.09 6.71
C LYS A 140 -17.56 1.45 6.24
N THR A 141 -16.59 2.04 6.95
CA THR A 141 -16.09 3.39 6.67
C THR A 141 -14.57 3.44 6.58
N LEU A 142 -14.04 4.52 5.99
CA LEU A 142 -12.60 4.77 5.91
C LEU A 142 -12.00 4.96 7.30
N GLU A 143 -12.72 5.63 8.19
CA GLU A 143 -12.28 5.90 9.57
C GLU A 143 -12.10 4.59 10.35
N GLU A 144 -12.99 3.61 10.16
CA GLU A 144 -12.84 2.28 10.77
C GLU A 144 -11.54 1.60 10.30
N TRP A 145 -11.22 1.71 9.00
CA TRP A 145 -9.99 1.14 8.49
C TRP A 145 -8.76 1.90 8.96
N GLN A 146 -8.80 3.23 9.03
CA GLN A 146 -7.72 4.04 9.59
C GLN A 146 -7.46 3.68 11.06
N ALA A 147 -8.50 3.55 11.88
CA ALA A 147 -8.37 3.14 13.28
C ALA A 147 -7.75 1.72 13.41
N TYR A 148 -8.14 0.79 12.54
CA TYR A 148 -7.53 -0.53 12.47
C TYR A 148 -6.02 -0.45 12.14
N ILE A 149 -5.63 0.36 11.17
CA ILE A 149 -4.22 0.56 10.78
C ILE A 149 -3.39 1.12 11.94
N GLU A 150 -3.94 2.08 12.68
CA GLU A 150 -3.30 2.66 13.84
C GLU A 150 -3.10 1.62 14.95
N ASP A 151 -4.15 0.87 15.29
CA ASP A 151 -4.09 -0.20 16.30
C ASP A 151 -3.10 -1.30 15.89
N TYR A 152 -3.15 -1.76 14.65
CA TYR A 152 -2.20 -2.73 14.10
C TYR A 152 -0.75 -2.23 14.22
N THR A 153 -0.50 -0.98 13.84
CA THR A 153 0.84 -0.38 13.89
C THR A 153 1.35 -0.27 15.33
N LYS A 154 0.47 0.10 16.26
CA LYS A 154 0.78 0.19 17.69
C LYS A 154 1.09 -1.19 18.28
N LYS A 155 0.26 -2.20 18.01
CA LYS A 155 0.48 -3.58 18.47
C LYS A 155 1.80 -4.15 17.93
N LEU A 156 2.12 -3.88 16.66
CA LEU A 156 3.37 -4.32 16.06
C LEU A 156 4.60 -3.69 16.76
N ALA A 157 4.53 -2.40 17.09
CA ALA A 157 5.59 -1.71 17.82
C ALA A 157 5.74 -2.21 19.26
N GLU A 158 4.63 -2.52 19.94
CA GLU A 158 4.65 -3.10 21.28
C GLU A 158 5.23 -4.52 21.30
N GLN A 159 4.89 -5.34 20.30
CA GLN A 159 5.48 -6.68 20.12
C GLN A 159 6.99 -6.62 19.91
N ALA A 160 7.46 -5.71 19.06
CA ALA A 160 8.89 -5.50 18.84
C ALA A 160 9.62 -5.17 20.16
N LYS A 161 9.09 -4.24 20.97
CA LYS A 161 9.66 -3.87 22.27
C LYS A 161 9.64 -5.03 23.29
N LYS A 162 8.60 -5.87 23.27
CA LYS A 162 8.52 -7.05 24.16
C LYS A 162 9.54 -8.12 23.76
N GLN A 163 9.79 -8.30 22.46
CA GLN A 163 10.77 -9.26 21.95
C GLN A 163 12.21 -8.83 22.24
N GLU A 164 12.54 -7.54 22.19
CA GLU A 164 13.86 -7.05 22.59
C GLU A 164 14.21 -7.37 24.07
N LYS A 165 13.20 -7.47 24.92
CA LYS A 165 13.37 -7.80 26.36
C LYS A 165 13.44 -9.30 26.67
N LYS A 166 12.93 -10.17 25.78
CA LYS A 166 12.95 -11.63 25.95
C LYS A 166 14.12 -12.21 25.14
N ARG A 167 15.19 -12.55 25.85
CA ARG A 167 16.38 -13.23 25.26
C ARG A 167 16.34 -14.76 25.37
N GLU A 168 15.26 -15.36 25.85
CA GLU A 168 15.14 -16.80 26.05
C GLU A 168 14.17 -17.41 25.02
N GLY A 169 14.54 -18.56 24.46
CA GLY A 169 13.74 -19.33 23.54
C GLY A 169 14.39 -19.57 22.17
N ILE A 170 13.61 -20.11 21.23
CA ILE A 170 14.06 -20.36 19.86
C ILE A 170 14.19 -19.01 19.12
N VAL A 171 15.35 -18.83 18.46
CA VAL A 171 15.55 -17.65 17.60
C VAL A 171 14.98 -17.95 16.22
N VAL A 172 13.99 -17.19 15.78
CA VAL A 172 13.45 -17.21 14.42
C VAL A 172 14.05 -16.03 13.64
N SER A 173 14.62 -16.31 12.48
CA SER A 173 15.33 -15.28 11.70
C SER A 173 15.41 -15.68 10.23
N THR A 174 15.68 -14.69 9.35
CA THR A 174 16.06 -14.96 7.97
C THR A 174 17.53 -15.37 7.87
N LEU A 175 17.90 -16.09 6.80
CA LEU A 175 19.29 -16.46 6.53
C LEU A 175 20.22 -15.25 6.45
N HIS A 176 19.71 -14.11 5.94
CA HIS A 176 20.48 -12.88 5.83
C HIS A 176 20.81 -12.26 7.19
N ALA A 177 19.86 -12.25 8.12
CA ALA A 177 20.05 -11.64 9.43
C ALA A 177 20.94 -12.46 10.38
N VAL A 178 21.17 -13.73 10.05
CA VAL A 178 22.05 -14.63 10.83
C VAL A 178 23.41 -14.86 10.16
N LYS A 179 23.69 -14.20 9.05
CA LYS A 179 25.00 -14.32 8.37
C LYS A 179 26.14 -13.93 9.33
N GLY A 180 27.09 -14.85 9.50
CA GLY A 180 28.24 -14.67 10.41
C GLY A 180 27.94 -14.98 11.89
N LEU A 181 26.77 -15.53 12.20
CA LEU A 181 26.45 -16.02 13.54
C LEU A 181 26.52 -17.54 13.59
N GLU A 182 26.85 -18.09 14.76
CA GLU A 182 26.95 -19.50 15.02
C GLU A 182 25.85 -19.93 16.01
N TYR A 183 25.25 -21.11 15.77
CA TYR A 183 24.22 -21.71 16.60
C TYR A 183 24.48 -23.20 16.76
N ASP A 184 24.22 -23.73 17.96
CA ASP A 184 24.37 -25.15 18.25
C ASP A 184 23.42 -26.03 17.40
N LYS A 185 22.22 -25.53 17.11
CA LYS A 185 21.23 -26.23 16.27
C LYS A 185 20.51 -25.22 15.36
N VAL A 186 20.39 -25.57 14.09
CA VAL A 186 19.69 -24.77 13.07
C VAL A 186 18.63 -25.62 12.39
N TYR A 187 17.41 -25.10 12.30
CA TYR A 187 16.31 -25.70 11.53
C TYR A 187 15.95 -24.76 10.38
N ILE A 188 16.06 -25.23 9.16
CA ILE A 188 15.69 -24.44 7.96
C ILE A 188 14.33 -24.92 7.50
N MET A 189 13.37 -24.02 7.44
CA MET A 189 12.00 -24.30 6.99
C MET A 189 11.81 -23.88 5.52
N ASN A 190 10.87 -24.53 4.82
CA ASN A 190 10.51 -24.23 3.44
C ASN A 190 11.69 -24.28 2.45
N VAL A 191 12.55 -25.26 2.60
CA VAL A 191 13.60 -25.54 1.61
C VAL A 191 12.94 -26.24 0.43
N ASN A 192 12.69 -25.50 -0.63
CA ASN A 192 12.22 -26.04 -1.92
C ASN A 192 13.42 -26.14 -2.85
N GLU A 193 13.52 -27.26 -3.57
CA GLU A 193 14.43 -27.37 -4.72
C GLU A 193 13.95 -26.38 -5.79
N GLY A 194 14.84 -25.48 -6.21
CA GLY A 194 14.57 -24.46 -7.22
C GLY A 194 14.51 -25.00 -8.64
#